data_4f4c012294ef8413b799d7c87271f1a3
#
_entry.id   4f4c012294ef8413b799d7c87271f1a3
#
_cell.length_a   1.000
_cell.length_b   1.000
_cell.length_c   1.000
_cell.angle_alpha   90.00
_cell.angle_beta   90.00
_cell.angle_gamma   90.00
#
_symmetry.space_group_name_H-M   'P 1'
#
loop_
_entity.id
_entity.type
_entity.pdbx_description
1 polymer ?
#
loop_
_entity_poly.entity_id
_entity_poly.type
_entity_poly.pdbx_seq_one_letter_code
_entity_poly.pdbx_strand_id
1 'polypeptide(L)'
;LIHLDIDPYHDIVDIYGRETADNVLRILGTELNRRVVKGYLTTRQAGDKFFCLVPFTDEETHNNWFDGLSDMVESEVKRICNVSIKLRGDLYVCRVEDSLEDAMVKTVAQLNKKVFHKCCRSFFIINDFEFTTGYNSLSEEVCSALNNKEFTVYFQPQYNIYTNEIVGAEALLRWEHPTRGIILPEVLIPILEDNNQLS
;
A
#
# COMPACT_ATOMS: atom_id res chain seq x y z
N LEU A 1 11.52 -8.54 0.97
CA LEU A 1 11.05 -7.20 1.34
C LEU A 1 9.64 -7.30 1.89
N ILE A 2 9.40 -6.69 3.02
CA ILE A 2 8.08 -6.58 3.65
C ILE A 2 7.63 -5.13 3.54
N HIS A 3 6.42 -4.90 3.07
CA HIS A 3 5.73 -3.63 3.14
C HIS A 3 4.64 -3.70 4.21
N LEU A 4 4.53 -2.67 5.05
CA LEU A 4 3.54 -2.56 6.10
C LEU A 4 2.80 -1.23 5.97
N ASP A 5 1.51 -1.26 6.23
CA ASP A 5 0.58 -0.16 6.10
C ASP A 5 -0.47 -0.20 7.24
N ILE A 6 -0.99 0.94 7.65
CA ILE A 6 -1.94 1.06 8.77
C ILE A 6 -3.32 1.43 8.23
N ASP A 7 -4.32 0.61 8.53
CA ASP A 7 -5.70 0.84 8.12
C ASP A 7 -6.60 1.12 9.36
N PRO A 8 -7.37 2.19 9.36
CA PRO A 8 -7.49 3.33 8.42
C PRO A 8 -6.66 4.55 8.85
N TYR A 9 -5.42 4.72 8.36
CA TYR A 9 -4.52 5.80 8.80
C TYR A 9 -5.08 7.22 8.53
N HIS A 10 -5.68 7.43 7.36
CA HIS A 10 -6.26 8.74 7.02
C HIS A 10 -7.38 9.13 7.98
N ASP A 11 -8.26 8.21 8.32
CA ASP A 11 -9.35 8.46 9.26
C ASP A 11 -8.81 8.82 10.67
N ILE A 12 -7.67 8.23 11.05
CA ILE A 12 -7.02 8.56 12.32
C ILE A 12 -6.56 10.02 12.32
N VAL A 13 -5.96 10.48 11.23
CA VAL A 13 -5.53 11.88 11.09
C VAL A 13 -6.73 12.83 11.15
N ASP A 14 -7.80 12.50 10.44
CA ASP A 14 -8.98 13.35 10.31
C ASP A 14 -9.84 13.40 11.60
N ILE A 15 -10.00 12.25 12.27
CA ILE A 15 -10.89 12.13 13.45
C ILE A 15 -10.15 12.45 14.74
N TYR A 16 -8.91 11.94 14.89
CA TYR A 16 -8.17 12.01 16.16
C TYR A 16 -6.99 12.98 16.13
N GLY A 17 -6.70 13.56 14.95
CA GLY A 17 -5.66 14.54 14.76
C GLY A 17 -4.26 13.95 14.54
N ARG A 18 -3.35 14.83 14.08
CA ARG A 18 -1.97 14.45 13.70
C ARG A 18 -1.16 13.87 14.86
N GLU A 19 -1.31 14.42 16.06
CA GLU A 19 -0.57 13.95 17.25
C GLU A 19 -0.88 12.48 17.55
N THR A 20 -2.15 12.08 17.47
CA THR A 20 -2.58 10.69 17.64
C THR A 20 -2.03 9.81 16.54
N ALA A 21 -2.10 10.26 15.29
CA ALA A 21 -1.53 9.54 14.14
C ALA A 21 -0.01 9.34 14.28
N ASP A 22 0.71 10.37 14.71
CA ASP A 22 2.16 10.29 14.96
C ASP A 22 2.50 9.31 16.09
N ASN A 23 1.66 9.23 17.13
CA ASN A 23 1.83 8.24 18.19
C ASN A 23 1.64 6.80 17.67
N VAL A 24 0.66 6.58 16.81
CA VAL A 24 0.43 5.27 16.15
C VAL A 24 1.66 4.87 15.34
N LEU A 25 2.20 5.77 14.51
CA LEU A 25 3.41 5.53 13.72
C LEU A 25 4.63 5.25 14.61
N ARG A 26 4.75 5.95 15.73
CA ARG A 26 5.86 5.75 16.69
C ARG A 26 5.78 4.38 17.37
N ILE A 27 4.58 3.91 17.69
CA ILE A 27 4.36 2.57 18.26
C ILE A 27 4.82 1.52 17.24
N LEU A 28 4.34 1.59 15.98
CA LEU A 28 4.77 0.66 14.94
C LEU A 28 6.29 0.69 14.72
N GLY A 29 6.89 1.86 14.57
CA GLY A 29 8.33 2.00 14.40
C GLY A 29 9.14 1.45 15.60
N THR A 30 8.64 1.63 16.81
CA THR A 30 9.29 1.10 18.03
C THR A 30 9.24 -0.43 18.05
N GLU A 31 8.09 -1.02 17.74
CA GLU A 31 7.95 -2.48 17.70
C GLU A 31 8.75 -3.12 16.56
N LEU A 32 8.80 -2.47 15.40
CA LEU A 32 9.69 -2.90 14.32
C LEU A 32 11.15 -2.91 14.75
N ASN A 33 11.63 -1.82 15.37
CA ASN A 33 13.01 -1.74 15.84
C ASN A 33 13.35 -2.77 16.93
N ARG A 34 12.40 -3.15 17.77
CA ARG A 34 12.60 -4.22 18.77
C ARG A 34 12.73 -5.61 18.15
N ARG A 35 12.00 -5.84 17.04
CA ARG A 35 11.94 -7.14 16.34
C ARG A 35 13.05 -7.29 15.31
N VAL A 36 13.67 -6.19 14.91
CA VAL A 36 14.76 -6.19 13.94
C VAL A 36 16.04 -6.68 14.59
N VAL A 37 16.37 -7.91 14.30
CA VAL A 37 17.67 -8.53 14.70
C VAL A 37 18.76 -7.99 13.78
N LYS A 38 20.05 -8.09 14.20
CA LYS A 38 21.22 -7.70 13.39
C LYS A 38 21.12 -8.25 11.96
N GLY A 39 21.14 -7.35 10.96
CA GLY A 39 21.06 -7.71 9.53
C GLY A 39 19.75 -7.38 8.86
N TYR A 40 18.75 -6.88 9.61
CA TYR A 40 17.50 -6.39 9.05
C TYR A 40 17.57 -4.86 8.88
N LEU A 41 16.90 -4.35 7.86
CA LEU A 41 16.74 -2.91 7.65
C LEU A 41 15.26 -2.57 7.70
N THR A 42 14.94 -1.52 8.43
CA THR A 42 13.59 -0.95 8.44
C THR A 42 13.65 0.50 8.03
N THR A 43 12.69 0.95 7.25
CA THR A 43 12.56 2.34 6.87
C THR A 43 11.08 2.73 6.81
N ARG A 44 10.81 3.99 7.05
CA ARG A 44 9.52 4.61 6.75
C ARG A 44 9.70 5.47 5.52
N GLN A 45 8.91 5.23 4.49
CA GLN A 45 9.00 5.98 3.23
C GLN A 45 8.23 7.30 3.33
N ALA A 46 6.91 7.21 3.51
CA ALA A 46 6.02 8.37 3.64
C ALA A 46 4.70 7.93 4.29
N GLY A 47 4.01 8.86 4.93
CA GLY A 47 2.71 8.57 5.57
C GLY A 47 2.83 7.42 6.57
N ASP A 48 2.07 6.39 6.36
CA ASP A 48 1.99 5.16 7.14
C ASP A 48 2.72 3.96 6.53
N LYS A 49 3.48 4.18 5.44
CA LYS A 49 4.18 3.12 4.70
C LYS A 49 5.54 2.82 5.30
N PHE A 50 5.71 1.59 5.78
CA PHE A 50 6.97 1.07 6.29
C PHE A 50 7.47 -0.09 5.45
N PHE A 51 8.79 -0.18 5.29
CA PHE A 51 9.45 -1.28 4.60
C PHE A 51 10.46 -1.94 5.51
N CYS A 52 10.51 -3.28 5.46
CA CYS A 52 11.48 -4.08 6.17
C CYS A 52 12.18 -5.02 5.19
N LEU A 53 13.50 -4.92 5.09
CA LEU A 53 14.30 -5.91 4.37
C LEU A 53 14.78 -6.94 5.39
N VAL A 54 14.34 -8.18 5.22
CA VAL A 54 14.59 -9.28 6.13
C VAL A 54 15.04 -10.50 5.35
N PRO A 55 15.93 -11.38 5.93
CA PRO A 55 16.23 -12.66 5.33
C PRO A 55 14.94 -13.50 5.21
N PHE A 56 14.72 -14.09 4.05
CA PHE A 56 13.61 -15.01 3.84
C PHE A 56 13.99 -16.41 4.31
N THR A 57 13.16 -17.03 5.12
CA THR A 57 13.28 -18.43 5.55
C THR A 57 12.18 -19.28 4.91
N ASP A 58 10.95 -19.08 5.36
CA ASP A 58 9.76 -19.77 4.86
C ASP A 58 8.51 -18.91 5.17
N GLU A 59 7.41 -19.25 4.51
CA GLU A 59 6.14 -18.52 4.63
C GLU A 59 5.55 -18.55 6.02
N GLU A 60 5.58 -19.71 6.67
CA GLU A 60 4.99 -19.91 8.00
C GLU A 60 5.69 -19.04 9.04
N THR A 61 7.03 -19.03 9.02
CA THR A 61 7.84 -18.19 9.92
C THR A 61 7.52 -16.72 9.75
N HIS A 62 7.37 -16.24 8.49
CA HIS A 62 7.06 -14.83 8.25
C HIS A 62 5.61 -14.48 8.60
N ASN A 63 4.65 -15.36 8.35
CA ASN A 63 3.27 -15.17 8.77
C ASN A 63 3.17 -15.07 10.30
N ASN A 64 3.80 -15.98 11.04
CA ASN A 64 3.84 -15.96 12.49
C ASN A 64 4.50 -14.68 13.05
N TRP A 65 5.57 -14.21 12.37
CA TRP A 65 6.22 -12.96 12.74
C TRP A 65 5.28 -11.76 12.55
N PHE A 66 4.56 -11.72 11.42
CA PHE A 66 3.61 -10.65 11.11
C PHE A 66 2.41 -10.66 12.09
N ASP A 67 1.81 -11.82 12.34
CA ASP A 67 0.69 -11.97 13.26
C ASP A 67 1.07 -11.47 14.66
N GLY A 68 2.24 -11.88 15.14
CA GLY A 68 2.74 -11.40 16.42
C GLY A 68 3.08 -9.90 16.44
N LEU A 69 3.52 -9.31 15.33
CA LEU A 69 3.69 -7.86 15.19
C LEU A 69 2.33 -7.14 15.20
N SER A 70 1.39 -7.63 14.41
CA SER A 70 0.05 -7.06 14.27
C SER A 70 -0.67 -7.04 15.61
N ASP A 71 -0.73 -8.17 16.32
CA ASP A 71 -1.39 -8.29 17.62
C ASP A 71 -0.77 -7.33 18.65
N MET A 72 0.56 -7.20 18.67
CA MET A 72 1.26 -6.30 19.58
C MET A 72 0.97 -4.83 19.28
N VAL A 73 1.09 -4.43 17.99
CA VAL A 73 0.89 -3.04 17.58
C VAL A 73 -0.57 -2.64 17.76
N GLU A 74 -1.53 -3.47 17.31
CA GLU A 74 -2.96 -3.20 17.44
C GLU A 74 -3.37 -3.06 18.92
N SER A 75 -2.88 -3.94 19.80
CA SER A 75 -3.16 -3.87 21.24
C SER A 75 -2.55 -2.64 21.90
N GLU A 76 -1.31 -2.29 21.56
CA GLU A 76 -0.61 -1.16 22.14
C GLU A 76 -1.21 0.18 21.67
N VAL A 77 -1.57 0.29 20.40
CA VAL A 77 -2.29 1.44 19.85
C VAL A 77 -3.64 1.61 20.54
N LYS A 78 -4.38 0.51 20.72
CA LYS A 78 -5.65 0.56 21.45
C LYS A 78 -5.46 1.01 22.89
N ARG A 79 -4.40 0.53 23.54
CA ARG A 79 -4.09 0.87 24.95
C ARG A 79 -3.69 2.33 25.15
N ILE A 80 -2.81 2.86 24.24
CA ILE A 80 -2.22 4.20 24.40
C ILE A 80 -3.09 5.28 23.77
N CYS A 81 -3.56 5.04 22.53
CA CYS A 81 -4.28 6.03 21.75
C CYS A 81 -5.80 5.88 21.82
N ASN A 82 -6.30 4.78 22.38
CA ASN A 82 -7.72 4.40 22.38
C ASN A 82 -8.32 4.32 20.97
N VAL A 83 -7.51 4.07 19.96
CA VAL A 83 -7.88 3.91 18.55
C VAL A 83 -7.77 2.44 18.18
N SER A 84 -8.65 1.98 17.30
CA SER A 84 -8.56 0.64 16.71
C SER A 84 -8.00 0.75 15.29
N ILE A 85 -6.95 0.00 15.03
CA ILE A 85 -6.30 -0.09 13.72
C ILE A 85 -6.24 -1.55 13.27
N LYS A 86 -5.89 -1.73 12.01
CA LYS A 86 -5.42 -2.99 11.44
C LYS A 86 -4.07 -2.76 10.78
N LEU A 87 -3.12 -3.59 11.14
CA LEU A 87 -1.85 -3.64 10.41
C LEU A 87 -2.05 -4.49 9.15
N ARG A 88 -1.65 -3.97 8.00
CA ARG A 88 -1.63 -4.71 6.73
C ARG A 88 -0.19 -4.91 6.32
N GLY A 89 0.10 -6.01 5.66
CA GLY A 89 1.44 -6.30 5.18
C GLY A 89 1.45 -7.16 3.94
N ASP A 90 2.48 -6.94 3.11
CA ASP A 90 2.82 -7.78 1.97
C ASP A 90 4.28 -8.18 2.04
N LEU A 91 4.57 -9.41 1.64
CA LEU A 91 5.91 -9.95 1.55
C LEU A 91 6.27 -10.21 0.09
N TYR A 92 7.36 -9.62 -0.36
CA TYR A 92 7.98 -9.92 -1.64
C TYR A 92 9.32 -10.65 -1.43
N VAL A 93 9.46 -11.83 -2.00
CA VAL A 93 10.73 -12.57 -1.99
C VAL A 93 11.59 -12.03 -3.13
N CYS A 94 12.55 -11.14 -2.77
CA CYS A 94 13.44 -10.53 -3.76
C CYS A 94 14.35 -11.57 -4.41
N ARG A 95 14.58 -11.41 -5.71
CA ARG A 95 15.57 -12.15 -6.48
C ARG A 95 16.87 -11.37 -6.55
N VAL A 96 17.94 -12.04 -6.99
CA VAL A 96 19.27 -11.44 -7.10
C VAL A 96 19.29 -10.30 -8.14
N GLU A 97 18.47 -10.42 -9.19
CA GLU A 97 18.34 -9.46 -10.28
C GLU A 97 17.41 -8.27 -9.95
N ASP A 98 16.62 -8.33 -8.89
CA ASP A 98 15.70 -7.24 -8.53
C ASP A 98 16.45 -6.03 -8.02
N SER A 99 16.12 -4.84 -8.56
CA SER A 99 16.44 -3.60 -7.88
C SER A 99 15.55 -3.42 -6.63
N LEU A 100 16.03 -2.64 -5.67
CA LEU A 100 15.22 -2.33 -4.48
C LEU A 100 13.94 -1.55 -4.87
N GLU A 101 14.04 -0.68 -5.86
CA GLU A 101 12.93 0.11 -6.39
C GLU A 101 11.86 -0.79 -7.00
N ASP A 102 12.25 -1.75 -7.86
CA ASP A 102 11.31 -2.72 -8.43
C ASP A 102 10.60 -3.54 -7.34
N ALA A 103 11.35 -4.02 -6.35
CA ALA A 103 10.78 -4.77 -5.24
C ALA A 103 9.78 -3.93 -4.42
N MET A 104 10.07 -2.65 -4.19
CA MET A 104 9.15 -1.73 -3.49
C MET A 104 7.88 -1.48 -4.30
N VAL A 105 7.99 -1.24 -5.61
CA VAL A 105 6.83 -1.06 -6.50
C VAL A 105 5.96 -2.31 -6.50
N LYS A 106 6.56 -3.49 -6.63
CA LYS A 106 5.84 -4.77 -6.62
C LYS A 106 5.07 -4.98 -5.31
N THR A 107 5.65 -4.68 -4.15
CA THR A 107 4.98 -4.82 -2.86
C THR A 107 3.82 -3.84 -2.69
N VAL A 108 4.01 -2.57 -3.03
CA VAL A 108 2.95 -1.54 -2.91
C VAL A 108 1.77 -1.83 -3.85
N ALA A 109 2.05 -2.25 -5.10
CA ALA A 109 1.02 -2.56 -6.08
C ALA A 109 0.09 -3.71 -5.62
N GLN A 110 0.60 -4.66 -4.85
CA GLN A 110 -0.20 -5.75 -4.30
C GLN A 110 -1.09 -5.31 -3.14
N LEU A 111 -0.59 -4.47 -2.24
CA LEU A 111 -1.41 -3.95 -1.14
C LEU A 111 -2.66 -3.22 -1.67
N ASN A 112 -2.48 -2.43 -2.72
CA ASN A 112 -3.57 -1.68 -3.35
C ASN A 112 -4.63 -2.58 -4.02
N LYS A 113 -4.26 -3.76 -4.53
CA LYS A 113 -5.20 -4.74 -5.09
C LYS A 113 -6.12 -5.38 -4.04
N LYS A 114 -5.70 -5.40 -2.78
CA LYS A 114 -6.35 -6.16 -1.70
C LYS A 114 -7.31 -5.35 -0.84
N VAL A 115 -7.53 -4.09 -1.11
CA VAL A 115 -8.54 -3.25 -0.42
C VAL A 115 -9.94 -3.88 -0.44
N PHE A 116 -10.18 -4.84 -1.35
CA PHE A 116 -11.45 -5.56 -1.46
C PHE A 116 -11.57 -6.85 -0.62
N HIS A 117 -10.50 -7.36 -0.02
CA HIS A 117 -10.57 -8.55 0.84
C HIS A 117 -10.43 -8.23 2.33
N LYS A 118 -11.55 -8.06 2.96
CA LYS A 118 -11.78 -7.54 4.32
C LYS A 118 -11.26 -8.39 5.48
N CYS A 119 -10.43 -9.40 5.28
CA CYS A 119 -9.96 -10.28 6.35
C CYS A 119 -8.75 -11.10 5.95
N CYS A 120 -7.54 -10.55 6.00
CA CYS A 120 -6.36 -11.41 5.97
C CYS A 120 -5.30 -10.89 6.93
N ARG A 121 -5.12 -11.60 8.04
CA ARG A 121 -4.01 -11.48 9.00
C ARG A 121 -2.75 -12.22 8.51
N SER A 122 -2.56 -12.39 7.22
CA SER A 122 -1.42 -13.15 6.71
C SER A 122 -0.70 -12.36 5.65
N PHE A 123 0.61 -12.47 5.62
CA PHE A 123 1.39 -12.01 4.48
C PHE A 123 0.94 -12.73 3.21
N PHE A 124 0.87 -11.98 2.15
CA PHE A 124 0.75 -12.57 0.83
C PHE A 124 2.14 -12.62 0.22
N ILE A 125 2.54 -13.80 -0.19
CA ILE A 125 3.78 -13.96 -0.93
C ILE A 125 3.50 -13.56 -2.36
N ILE A 126 4.26 -12.58 -2.81
CA ILE A 126 4.25 -12.13 -4.18
C ILE A 126 5.16 -13.09 -4.95
N ASN A 127 4.55 -14.01 -5.68
CA ASN A 127 5.27 -14.76 -6.70
C ASN A 127 5.31 -13.89 -7.96
N ASP A 128 6.50 -13.68 -8.51
CA ASP A 128 6.70 -12.90 -9.75
C ASP A 128 5.81 -13.33 -10.90
N PHE A 129 5.40 -14.59 -10.94
CA PHE A 129 4.52 -15.12 -11.97
C PHE A 129 3.14 -14.45 -11.95
N GLU A 130 2.57 -14.20 -10.77
CA GLU A 130 1.26 -13.51 -10.70
C GLU A 130 1.38 -12.01 -10.96
N PHE A 131 2.49 -11.39 -10.53
CA PHE A 131 2.72 -9.96 -10.77
C PHE A 131 2.99 -9.69 -12.24
N THR A 132 3.94 -10.40 -12.85
CA THR A 132 4.28 -10.23 -14.28
C THR A 132 3.09 -10.56 -15.18
N THR A 133 2.33 -11.60 -14.88
CA THR A 133 1.13 -11.95 -15.65
C THR A 133 0.06 -10.89 -15.51
N GLY A 134 -0.16 -10.37 -14.29
CA GLY A 134 -1.14 -9.31 -14.05
C GLY A 134 -0.75 -7.96 -14.66
N TYR A 135 0.52 -7.57 -14.55
CA TYR A 135 1.05 -6.33 -15.11
C TYR A 135 1.10 -6.36 -16.64
N ASN A 136 1.63 -7.44 -17.22
CA ASN A 136 1.65 -7.63 -18.67
C ASN A 136 0.25 -7.68 -19.26
N SER A 137 -0.68 -8.37 -18.60
CA SER A 137 -2.09 -8.41 -19.01
C SER A 137 -2.71 -7.01 -18.99
N LEU A 138 -2.50 -6.22 -17.93
CA LEU A 138 -3.00 -4.84 -17.87
C LEU A 138 -2.34 -3.94 -18.92
N SER A 139 -1.04 -4.11 -19.16
CA SER A 139 -0.31 -3.38 -20.20
C SER A 139 -0.85 -3.68 -21.60
N GLU A 140 -1.17 -4.93 -21.89
CA GLU A 140 -1.81 -5.34 -23.16
C GLU A 140 -3.25 -4.84 -23.28
N GLU A 141 -3.97 -4.75 -22.18
CA GLU A 141 -5.37 -4.32 -22.14
C GLU A 141 -5.56 -2.80 -22.27
N VAL A 142 -4.53 -1.98 -21.92
CA VAL A 142 -4.62 -0.50 -21.94
C VAL A 142 -5.09 0.07 -23.28
N CYS A 143 -4.56 -0.42 -24.41
CA CYS A 143 -4.96 0.05 -25.73
C CYS A 143 -6.42 -0.25 -26.03
N SER A 144 -6.91 -1.42 -25.63
CA SER A 144 -8.32 -1.79 -25.78
C SER A 144 -9.22 -1.01 -24.83
N ALA A 145 -8.76 -0.78 -23.61
CA ALA A 145 -9.46 0.00 -22.59
C ALA A 145 -9.70 1.47 -23.03
N LEU A 146 -8.72 2.07 -23.72
CA LEU A 146 -8.89 3.41 -24.32
C LEU A 146 -10.01 3.42 -25.36
N ASN A 147 -10.03 2.43 -26.24
CA ASN A 147 -11.06 2.30 -27.27
C ASN A 147 -12.44 2.00 -26.67
N ASN A 148 -12.49 1.24 -25.59
CA ASN A 148 -13.72 0.86 -24.89
C ASN A 148 -14.23 1.96 -23.93
N LYS A 149 -13.49 3.09 -23.78
CA LYS A 149 -13.83 4.18 -22.86
C LYS A 149 -13.91 3.74 -21.40
N GLU A 150 -13.00 2.87 -20.99
CA GLU A 150 -12.93 2.36 -19.62
C GLU A 150 -12.22 3.35 -18.68
N PHE A 151 -11.61 4.42 -19.21
CA PHE A 151 -10.98 5.47 -18.42
C PHE A 151 -11.96 6.58 -18.08
N THR A 152 -12.03 6.92 -16.80
CA THR A 152 -12.89 7.97 -16.26
C THR A 152 -12.06 8.94 -15.42
N VAL A 153 -12.44 10.21 -15.43
CA VAL A 153 -11.81 11.23 -14.57
C VAL A 153 -12.74 11.53 -13.42
N TYR A 154 -12.24 11.30 -12.20
CA TYR A 154 -12.91 11.70 -10.98
C TYR A 154 -12.37 13.05 -10.54
N PHE A 155 -13.24 13.89 -9.99
CA PHE A 155 -12.86 15.20 -9.50
C PHE A 155 -12.94 15.24 -7.97
N GLN A 156 -11.80 15.49 -7.33
CA GLN A 156 -11.75 15.71 -5.89
C GLN A 156 -11.82 17.21 -5.62
N PRO A 157 -12.88 17.71 -4.95
CA PRO A 157 -13.04 19.14 -4.72
C PRO A 157 -12.01 19.64 -3.72
N GLN A 158 -11.49 20.83 -3.98
CA GLN A 158 -10.62 21.59 -3.09
C GLN A 158 -11.41 22.71 -2.45
N TYR A 159 -11.42 22.74 -1.11
CA TYR A 159 -12.15 23.74 -0.34
C TYR A 159 -11.21 24.79 0.25
N ASN A 160 -11.64 26.03 0.22
CA ASN A 160 -11.03 27.05 1.05
C ASN A 160 -11.50 26.86 2.50
N ILE A 161 -10.55 26.58 3.38
CA ILE A 161 -10.84 26.29 4.80
C ILE A 161 -11.41 27.48 5.58
N TYR A 162 -11.23 28.72 5.06
CA TYR A 162 -11.72 29.92 5.71
C TYR A 162 -13.13 30.30 5.24
N THR A 163 -13.43 30.11 3.95
CA THR A 163 -14.74 30.50 3.37
C THR A 163 -15.67 29.29 3.21
N ASN A 164 -15.16 28.07 3.35
CA ASN A 164 -15.87 26.82 3.10
C ASN A 164 -16.47 26.72 1.68
N GLU A 165 -15.85 27.40 0.73
CA GLU A 165 -16.24 27.38 -0.67
C GLU A 165 -15.30 26.50 -1.48
N ILE A 166 -15.84 25.88 -2.55
CA ILE A 166 -15.03 25.12 -3.51
C ILE A 166 -14.23 26.11 -4.34
N VAL A 167 -12.90 26.00 -4.29
CA VAL A 167 -11.98 26.88 -5.03
C VAL A 167 -11.32 26.17 -6.21
N GLY A 168 -11.49 24.86 -6.33
CA GLY A 168 -10.92 24.06 -7.40
C GLY A 168 -11.30 22.60 -7.28
N ALA A 169 -10.79 21.80 -8.18
CA ALA A 169 -10.88 20.34 -8.10
C ALA A 169 -9.62 19.73 -8.71
N GLU A 170 -9.16 18.64 -8.10
CA GLU A 170 -8.11 17.81 -8.68
C GLU A 170 -8.74 16.75 -9.58
N ALA A 171 -8.21 16.60 -10.79
CA ALA A 171 -8.64 15.59 -11.75
C ALA A 171 -7.84 14.32 -11.53
N LEU A 172 -8.51 13.26 -11.15
CA LEU A 172 -7.92 11.98 -10.80
C LEU A 172 -8.35 10.91 -11.79
N LEU A 173 -7.40 10.40 -12.56
CA LEU A 173 -7.65 9.33 -13.52
C LEU A 173 -8.06 8.05 -12.80
N ARG A 174 -9.04 7.33 -13.35
CA ARG A 174 -9.46 6.00 -12.91
C ARG A 174 -9.66 5.11 -14.13
N TRP A 175 -9.27 3.86 -14.02
CA TRP A 175 -9.62 2.84 -15.01
C TRP A 175 -10.69 1.94 -14.43
N GLU A 176 -11.90 2.04 -14.98
CA GLU A 176 -13.05 1.19 -14.63
C GLU A 176 -12.95 -0.13 -15.39
N HIS A 177 -12.10 -1.02 -14.89
CA HIS A 177 -11.82 -2.30 -15.54
C HIS A 177 -13.01 -3.25 -15.39
N PRO A 178 -13.50 -3.90 -16.48
CA PRO A 178 -14.74 -4.70 -16.47
C PRO A 178 -14.73 -5.86 -15.47
N THR A 179 -13.58 -6.45 -15.18
CA THR A 179 -13.47 -7.63 -14.29
C THR A 179 -12.69 -7.37 -13.01
N ARG A 180 -11.87 -6.31 -12.96
CA ARG A 180 -10.97 -6.01 -11.83
C ARG A 180 -11.43 -4.83 -10.98
N GLY A 181 -12.53 -4.16 -11.38
CA GLY A 181 -13.01 -2.96 -10.72
C GLY A 181 -12.16 -1.73 -11.03
N ILE A 182 -12.15 -0.76 -10.12
CA ILE A 182 -11.44 0.51 -10.33
C ILE A 182 -9.94 0.32 -10.08
N ILE A 183 -9.13 0.60 -11.10
CA ILE A 183 -7.66 0.62 -11.04
C ILE A 183 -7.22 2.06 -10.79
N LEU A 184 -6.40 2.25 -9.76
CA LEU A 184 -5.94 3.56 -9.31
C LEU A 184 -4.72 4.06 -10.10
N PRO A 185 -4.45 5.38 -10.08
CA PRO A 185 -3.35 5.98 -10.81
C PRO A 185 -1.97 5.39 -10.49
N GLU A 186 -1.73 5.00 -9.23
CA GLU A 186 -0.46 4.43 -8.78
C GLU A 186 -0.09 3.13 -9.51
N VAL A 187 -1.08 2.39 -9.97
CA VAL A 187 -0.90 1.18 -10.78
C VAL A 187 -0.89 1.51 -12.27
N LEU A 188 -1.73 2.47 -12.67
CA LEU A 188 -1.97 2.78 -14.06
C LEU A 188 -0.86 3.63 -14.69
N ILE A 189 -0.35 4.64 -13.96
CA ILE A 189 0.65 5.59 -14.49
C ILE A 189 1.93 4.87 -14.95
N PRO A 190 2.55 3.98 -14.16
CA PRO A 190 3.71 3.23 -14.61
C PRO A 190 3.46 2.42 -15.90
N ILE A 191 2.28 1.81 -16.02
CA ILE A 191 1.91 1.05 -17.22
C ILE A 191 1.80 1.96 -18.46
N LEU A 192 1.23 3.17 -18.28
CA LEU A 192 1.10 4.14 -19.36
C LEU A 192 2.47 4.72 -19.77
N GLU A 193 3.37 4.94 -18.81
CA GLU A 193 4.74 5.39 -19.04
C GLU A 193 5.54 4.36 -19.83
N ASP A 194 5.52 3.10 -19.40
CA ASP A 194 6.22 1.99 -20.06
C ASP A 194 5.73 1.79 -21.51
N ASN A 195 4.45 2.05 -21.76
CA ASN A 195 3.86 1.96 -23.11
C ASN A 195 4.01 3.23 -23.95
N ASN A 196 4.72 4.27 -23.48
CA ASN A 196 4.83 5.59 -24.12
C ASN A 196 3.47 6.22 -24.49
N GLN A 197 2.46 6.01 -23.66
CA GLN A 197 1.09 6.53 -23.86
C GLN A 197 0.79 7.81 -23.08
N LEU A 198 1.75 8.29 -22.27
CA LEU A 198 1.74 9.59 -21.63
C LEU A 198 2.57 10.58 -22.46
N SER A 199 2.03 11.10 -23.55
CA SER A 199 2.66 12.19 -24.34
C SER A 199 1.65 13.31 -24.60
#